data_0cac305658b76bbc38608a49b782a702
#
_entry.id   0cac305658b76bbc38608a49b782a702
#
_cell.length_a   1.000
_cell.length_b   1.000
_cell.length_c   1.000
_cell.angle_alpha   90.00
_cell.angle_beta   90.00
_cell.angle_gamma   90.00
#
_symmetry.space_group_name_H-M   'P 1'
#
loop_
_entity.id
_entity.type
_entity.pdbx_description
1 polymer ?
#
loop_
_entity_poly.entity_id
_entity_poly.type
_entity_poly.pdbx_seq_one_letter_code
_entity_poly.pdbx_strand_id
1 'polypeptide(L)'
;IFNFVMRIENLTFPEAVLFLAEKCGVDIHVSQARKVTTHALEERERLYRLNETLNRYYMHCLRSGQEEERRAREYLLVKRGIQPETWERFGIGFSPSSGKTSIAFLLKEGFSGQEILKAGVGVVTKAGELLDRFRGRITFAFHDIQGRIAGFAGRVLEKGEPKYLNVSDTPVFSKGHYLYGLFATREHLQKTRAAVLVEGYMDFLTLFEYGIKNCVASMGTALTRDQAGLLKRYVDEVFISYDSDQAGQMATLRGMTILQEKGLTVRIVLLPAPHDPDSFLRKEGKDKFWEILQKSPSLFEYQLELLVKNCGYNSLESKAKIIRGMFPFLVSIKDPIERALKVASLAQKIQVDESFVQRLLSEEGTSIKHEFLPPRENKEHGTLKAEKMLLRVMMEEKKWRERIKEALQKECFSEGEHQRIFQALLNLPEEDGLLVSKLVDIFPGEANLQSLVTEIATREDLQGVCQNDEAVESLVRRVRLAALERKILALRRELSRGEDPTKLRELNKLYRERERLRRIG
;
A
#
# COMPACT_ATOMS: atom_id res chain seq x y z
N ILE A 1 -13.50 15.56 -17.62
CA ILE A 1 -14.40 15.80 -16.49
C ILE A 1 -14.79 14.47 -15.83
N PHE A 2 -15.35 13.47 -16.53
CA PHE A 2 -15.80 12.22 -15.95
C PHE A 2 -14.69 11.49 -15.18
N ASN A 3 -13.52 11.26 -15.78
CA ASN A 3 -12.38 10.63 -15.10
C ASN A 3 -11.90 11.41 -13.85
N PHE A 4 -12.10 12.71 -13.86
CA PHE A 4 -11.80 13.57 -12.71
C PHE A 4 -12.79 13.32 -11.58
N VAL A 5 -14.08 13.32 -11.87
CA VAL A 5 -15.15 13.06 -10.89
C VAL A 5 -15.07 11.63 -10.35
N MET A 6 -14.86 10.65 -11.24
CA MET A 6 -14.64 9.24 -10.84
C MET A 6 -13.52 9.10 -9.80
N ARG A 7 -12.41 9.81 -9.98
CA ARG A 7 -11.26 9.74 -9.07
C ARG A 7 -11.45 10.53 -7.78
N ILE A 8 -12.14 11.67 -7.84
CA ILE A 8 -12.34 12.52 -6.67
C ILE A 8 -13.43 11.97 -5.75
N GLU A 9 -14.53 11.53 -6.36
CA GLU A 9 -15.69 11.02 -5.63
C GLU A 9 -15.62 9.49 -5.43
N ASN A 10 -14.57 8.85 -5.94
CA ASN A 10 -14.42 7.39 -5.98
C ASN A 10 -15.67 6.70 -6.58
N LEU A 11 -16.11 7.21 -7.73
CA LEU A 11 -17.27 6.74 -8.45
C LEU A 11 -16.88 5.88 -9.65
N THR A 12 -17.74 4.93 -10.02
CA THR A 12 -17.68 4.27 -11.32
C THR A 12 -18.10 5.25 -12.43
N PHE A 13 -17.80 4.93 -13.69
CA PHE A 13 -18.19 5.81 -14.80
C PHE A 13 -19.72 6.13 -14.86
N PRO A 14 -20.63 5.12 -14.72
CA PRO A 14 -22.06 5.41 -14.66
C PRO A 14 -22.48 6.32 -13.50
N GLU A 15 -21.88 6.12 -12.31
CA GLU A 15 -22.14 6.95 -11.13
C GLU A 15 -21.65 8.39 -11.34
N ALA A 16 -20.47 8.58 -11.94
CA ALA A 16 -19.94 9.91 -12.26
C ALA A 16 -20.81 10.66 -13.29
N VAL A 17 -21.37 9.94 -14.26
CA VAL A 17 -22.32 10.51 -15.24
C VAL A 17 -23.57 11.03 -14.54
N LEU A 18 -24.19 10.25 -13.66
CA LEU A 18 -25.39 10.64 -12.94
C LEU A 18 -25.13 11.77 -11.93
N PHE A 19 -24.02 11.68 -11.21
CA PHE A 19 -23.58 12.74 -10.30
C PHE A 19 -23.41 14.09 -11.02
N LEU A 20 -22.78 14.10 -12.19
CA LEU A 20 -22.62 15.31 -12.98
C LEU A 20 -23.95 15.78 -13.56
N ALA A 21 -24.81 14.88 -14.01
CA ALA A 21 -26.13 15.21 -14.53
C ALA A 21 -27.00 15.91 -13.47
N GLU A 22 -27.02 15.40 -12.25
CA GLU A 22 -27.72 16.01 -11.12
C GLU A 22 -27.15 17.40 -10.80
N LYS A 23 -25.83 17.54 -10.74
CA LYS A 23 -25.17 18.84 -10.50
C LYS A 23 -25.42 19.88 -11.59
N CYS A 24 -25.57 19.43 -12.83
CA CYS A 24 -25.83 20.31 -13.99
C CYS A 24 -27.33 20.49 -14.32
N GLY A 25 -28.23 19.84 -13.55
CA GLY A 25 -29.67 19.89 -13.83
C GLY A 25 -30.09 19.20 -15.14
N VAL A 26 -29.27 18.25 -15.62
CA VAL A 26 -29.51 17.50 -16.85
C VAL A 26 -30.26 16.21 -16.54
N ASP A 27 -31.45 16.03 -17.09
CA ASP A 27 -32.25 14.82 -16.92
C ASP A 27 -31.82 13.73 -17.92
N ILE A 28 -31.21 12.64 -17.40
CA ILE A 28 -30.74 11.51 -18.23
C ILE A 28 -31.76 10.36 -18.14
N HIS A 29 -32.44 10.07 -19.25
CA HIS A 29 -33.37 8.93 -19.35
C HIS A 29 -32.61 7.60 -19.51
N VAL A 30 -32.22 6.96 -18.41
CA VAL A 30 -31.61 5.61 -18.39
C VAL A 30 -32.41 4.72 -17.44
N SER A 31 -33.28 3.88 -17.99
CA SER A 31 -34.42 3.30 -17.28
C SER A 31 -34.11 2.24 -16.20
N GLN A 32 -32.98 1.51 -16.24
CA GLN A 32 -32.61 0.53 -15.20
C GLN A 32 -31.29 0.87 -14.49
N ALA A 33 -30.29 1.41 -15.16
CA ALA A 33 -29.04 1.84 -14.56
C ALA A 33 -29.24 2.98 -13.55
N ARG A 34 -30.24 3.85 -13.73
CA ARG A 34 -30.55 4.96 -12.83
C ARG A 34 -30.93 4.52 -11.41
N LYS A 35 -31.77 3.47 -11.27
CA LYS A 35 -32.19 2.97 -9.94
C LYS A 35 -31.00 2.40 -9.14
N VAL A 36 -30.11 1.65 -9.78
CA VAL A 36 -28.94 1.05 -9.14
C VAL A 36 -27.94 2.12 -8.72
N THR A 37 -27.72 3.14 -9.55
CA THR A 37 -26.70 4.17 -9.31
C THR A 37 -27.20 5.23 -8.32
N THR A 38 -28.48 5.59 -8.34
CA THR A 38 -29.07 6.47 -7.32
C THR A 38 -29.01 5.82 -5.94
N HIS A 39 -29.35 4.54 -5.85
CA HIS A 39 -29.23 3.78 -4.60
C HIS A 39 -27.79 3.72 -4.07
N ALA A 40 -26.81 3.53 -4.96
CA ALA A 40 -25.39 3.51 -4.55
C ALA A 40 -24.90 4.88 -4.04
N LEU A 41 -25.35 5.98 -4.67
CA LEU A 41 -25.04 7.34 -4.21
C LEU A 41 -25.71 7.65 -2.87
N GLU A 42 -27.00 7.33 -2.72
CA GLU A 42 -27.73 7.48 -1.45
C GLU A 42 -27.09 6.66 -0.33
N GLU A 43 -26.66 5.42 -0.63
CA GLU A 43 -25.96 4.57 0.31
C GLU A 43 -24.63 5.19 0.77
N ARG A 44 -23.84 5.74 -0.16
CA ARG A 44 -22.58 6.43 0.17
C ARG A 44 -22.81 7.65 1.06
N GLU A 45 -23.79 8.48 0.73
CA GLU A 45 -24.17 9.63 1.58
C GLU A 45 -24.64 9.18 2.96
N ARG A 46 -25.34 8.07 3.02
CA ARG A 46 -25.77 7.47 4.29
C ARG A 46 -24.57 7.00 5.14
N LEU A 47 -23.55 6.39 4.51
CA LEU A 47 -22.31 5.97 5.18
C LEU A 47 -21.49 7.17 5.66
N TYR A 48 -21.39 8.26 4.90
CA TYR A 48 -20.74 9.49 5.35
C TYR A 48 -21.44 10.07 6.59
N ARG A 49 -22.78 10.15 6.57
CA ARG A 49 -23.57 10.61 7.72
C ARG A 49 -23.38 9.71 8.96
N LEU A 50 -23.31 8.40 8.77
CA LEU A 50 -23.02 7.46 9.84
C LEU A 50 -21.63 7.76 10.46
N ASN A 51 -20.60 7.88 9.63
CA ASN A 51 -19.24 8.16 10.10
C ASN A 51 -19.17 9.51 10.82
N GLU A 52 -19.80 10.54 10.31
CA GLU A 52 -19.85 11.86 10.96
C GLU A 52 -20.57 11.80 12.33
N THR A 53 -21.68 11.09 12.40
CA THR A 53 -22.44 10.87 13.64
C THR A 53 -21.61 10.10 14.66
N LEU A 54 -20.92 9.04 14.23
CA LEU A 54 -20.03 8.26 15.07
C LEU A 54 -18.83 9.09 15.56
N ASN A 55 -18.25 9.93 14.69
CA ASN A 55 -17.13 10.80 15.09
C ASN A 55 -17.55 11.79 16.18
N ARG A 56 -18.73 12.41 16.06
CA ARG A 56 -19.27 13.28 17.12
C ARG A 56 -19.40 12.54 18.45
N TYR A 57 -19.86 11.28 18.41
CA TYR A 57 -19.93 10.44 19.58
C TYR A 57 -18.55 10.16 20.18
N TYR A 58 -17.57 9.77 19.39
CA TYR A 58 -16.20 9.50 19.86
C TYR A 58 -15.54 10.75 20.45
N MET A 59 -15.73 11.91 19.82
CA MET A 59 -15.23 13.20 20.35
C MET A 59 -15.91 13.56 21.66
N HIS A 60 -17.21 13.30 21.80
CA HIS A 60 -17.93 13.47 23.05
C HIS A 60 -17.38 12.54 24.15
N CYS A 61 -17.17 11.25 23.85
CA CYS A 61 -16.57 10.31 24.78
C CYS A 61 -15.19 10.80 25.26
N LEU A 62 -14.31 11.22 24.32
CA LEU A 62 -12.98 11.72 24.71
C LEU A 62 -13.04 12.87 25.74
N ARG A 63 -14.13 13.68 25.72
CA ARG A 63 -14.34 14.80 26.66
C ARG A 63 -15.06 14.40 27.93
N SER A 64 -15.60 13.17 28.02
CA SER A 64 -16.34 12.70 29.18
C SER A 64 -15.44 12.54 30.42
N GLY A 65 -16.06 12.37 31.57
CA GLY A 65 -15.36 12.30 32.86
C GLY A 65 -14.94 10.91 33.33
N GLN A 66 -15.18 9.86 32.53
CA GLN A 66 -14.86 8.50 32.93
C GLN A 66 -13.35 8.20 32.89
N GLU A 67 -12.91 7.16 33.57
CA GLU A 67 -11.51 6.86 33.80
C GLU A 67 -10.75 6.53 32.48
N GLU A 68 -11.37 5.73 31.58
CA GLU A 68 -10.73 5.37 30.30
C GLU A 68 -10.49 6.60 29.44
N GLU A 69 -11.48 7.49 29.36
CA GLU A 69 -11.40 8.73 28.59
C GLU A 69 -10.41 9.72 29.20
N ARG A 70 -10.32 9.76 30.53
CA ARG A 70 -9.30 10.55 31.23
C ARG A 70 -7.90 10.11 30.85
N ARG A 71 -7.64 8.79 30.83
CA ARG A 71 -6.35 8.22 30.38
C ARG A 71 -6.07 8.54 28.91
N ALA A 72 -7.09 8.52 28.05
CA ALA A 72 -6.94 8.88 26.65
C ALA A 72 -6.52 10.35 26.48
N ARG A 73 -7.16 11.27 27.22
CA ARG A 73 -6.78 12.69 27.25
C ARG A 73 -5.37 12.89 27.78
N GLU A 74 -5.03 12.25 28.89
CA GLU A 74 -3.70 12.33 29.49
C GLU A 74 -2.62 11.84 28.51
N TYR A 75 -2.90 10.75 27.79
CA TYR A 75 -2.01 10.27 26.72
C TYR A 75 -1.79 11.31 25.64
N LEU A 76 -2.87 11.94 25.14
CA LEU A 76 -2.78 12.93 24.07
C LEU A 76 -2.09 14.22 24.57
N LEU A 77 -2.50 14.78 25.70
CA LEU A 77 -2.01 16.05 26.23
C LEU A 77 -0.61 15.91 26.83
N VAL A 78 -0.44 15.02 27.80
CA VAL A 78 0.80 14.95 28.57
C VAL A 78 1.87 14.15 27.87
N LYS A 79 1.51 12.97 27.36
CA LYS A 79 2.50 12.08 26.76
C LYS A 79 2.85 12.46 25.31
N ARG A 80 1.91 13.08 24.56
CA ARG A 80 2.09 13.43 23.15
C ARG A 80 2.12 14.94 22.86
N GLY A 81 1.63 15.76 23.78
CA GLY A 81 1.60 17.20 23.60
C GLY A 81 0.57 17.71 22.60
N ILE A 82 -0.42 16.86 22.24
CA ILE A 82 -1.46 17.21 21.26
C ILE A 82 -2.59 17.97 21.95
N GLN A 83 -2.85 19.19 21.50
CA GLN A 83 -3.80 20.10 22.13
C GLN A 83 -5.27 19.83 21.72
N PRO A 84 -6.26 20.25 22.54
CA PRO A 84 -7.68 20.03 22.27
C PRO A 84 -8.16 20.61 20.94
N GLU A 85 -7.61 21.75 20.50
CA GLU A 85 -7.93 22.38 19.22
C GLU A 85 -7.56 21.46 18.04
N THR A 86 -6.47 20.72 18.19
CA THR A 86 -6.05 19.70 17.21
C THR A 86 -6.96 18.49 17.24
N TRP A 87 -7.47 18.09 18.41
CA TRP A 87 -8.46 17.00 18.47
C TRP A 87 -9.72 17.36 17.69
N GLU A 88 -10.22 18.57 17.85
CA GLU A 88 -11.39 19.05 17.11
C GLU A 88 -11.12 19.11 15.60
N ARG A 89 -9.99 19.66 15.22
CA ARG A 89 -9.63 19.86 13.81
C ARG A 89 -9.50 18.55 13.05
N PHE A 90 -8.99 17.50 13.68
CA PHE A 90 -8.74 16.19 13.04
C PHE A 90 -9.75 15.11 13.42
N GLY A 91 -10.80 15.45 14.15
CA GLY A 91 -11.82 14.50 14.56
C GLY A 91 -11.27 13.40 15.46
N ILE A 92 -10.36 13.75 16.40
CA ILE A 92 -9.79 12.79 17.33
C ILE A 92 -10.81 12.53 18.46
N GLY A 93 -11.10 11.26 18.72
CA GLY A 93 -12.05 10.83 19.72
C GLY A 93 -11.58 9.61 20.51
N PHE A 94 -12.49 9.01 21.25
CA PHE A 94 -12.26 7.77 21.98
C PHE A 94 -13.48 6.84 21.89
N SER A 95 -13.25 5.58 21.57
CA SER A 95 -14.26 4.54 21.62
C SER A 95 -14.15 3.77 22.94
N PRO A 96 -15.19 3.79 23.80
CA PRO A 96 -15.19 3.07 25.07
C PRO A 96 -14.97 1.56 24.92
N SER A 97 -14.32 0.94 25.91
CA SER A 97 -13.91 -0.48 25.86
C SER A 97 -15.08 -1.46 25.78
N SER A 98 -16.28 -1.08 26.22
CA SER A 98 -17.47 -1.92 26.13
C SER A 98 -17.82 -2.27 24.68
N GLY A 99 -17.55 -1.35 23.74
CA GLY A 99 -17.90 -1.47 22.34
C GLY A 99 -19.41 -1.53 22.02
N LYS A 100 -20.27 -1.49 23.06
CA LYS A 100 -21.73 -1.59 22.91
C LYS A 100 -22.39 -0.21 22.83
N THR A 101 -21.84 0.76 23.54
CA THR A 101 -22.46 2.09 23.69
C THR A 101 -22.46 2.87 22.39
N SER A 102 -21.39 2.83 21.61
CA SER A 102 -21.31 3.44 20.28
C SER A 102 -22.28 2.80 19.28
N ILE A 103 -22.40 1.46 19.32
CA ILE A 103 -23.36 0.73 18.47
C ILE A 103 -24.80 1.08 18.85
N ALA A 104 -25.13 1.05 20.17
CA ALA A 104 -26.46 1.44 20.65
C ALA A 104 -26.82 2.89 20.28
N PHE A 105 -25.83 3.79 20.34
CA PHE A 105 -26.00 5.18 19.90
C PHE A 105 -26.34 5.26 18.41
N LEU A 106 -25.58 4.58 17.53
CA LEU A 106 -25.86 4.58 16.09
C LEU A 106 -27.23 3.97 15.73
N LEU A 107 -27.62 2.88 16.41
CA LEU A 107 -28.94 2.27 16.24
C LEU A 107 -30.06 3.25 16.64
N LYS A 108 -29.87 4.01 17.74
CA LYS A 108 -30.81 5.06 18.18
C LYS A 108 -30.89 6.22 17.19
N GLU A 109 -29.79 6.58 16.53
CA GLU A 109 -29.75 7.59 15.48
C GLU A 109 -30.36 7.10 14.15
N GLY A 110 -30.90 5.86 14.12
CA GLY A 110 -31.62 5.28 13.00
C GLY A 110 -30.74 4.63 11.93
N PHE A 111 -29.50 4.26 12.27
CA PHE A 111 -28.65 3.44 11.40
C PHE A 111 -28.88 1.96 11.67
N SER A 112 -28.93 1.15 10.61
CA SER A 112 -29.07 -0.30 10.72
C SER A 112 -27.75 -0.99 11.05
N GLY A 113 -27.81 -2.21 11.62
CA GLY A 113 -26.62 -3.03 11.82
C GLY A 113 -25.85 -3.33 10.54
N GLN A 114 -26.54 -3.46 9.41
CA GLN A 114 -25.91 -3.68 8.08
C GLN A 114 -25.12 -2.44 7.64
N GLU A 115 -25.63 -1.24 7.81
CA GLU A 115 -24.91 0.01 7.50
C GLU A 115 -23.68 0.16 8.39
N ILE A 116 -23.77 -0.18 9.68
CA ILE A 116 -22.65 -0.16 10.64
C ILE A 116 -21.54 -1.13 10.21
N LEU A 117 -21.90 -2.33 9.76
CA LEU A 117 -20.93 -3.30 9.21
C LEU A 117 -20.34 -2.83 7.90
N LYS A 118 -21.15 -2.25 7.02
CA LYS A 118 -20.72 -1.77 5.69
C LYS A 118 -19.82 -0.53 5.79
N ALA A 119 -20.02 0.31 6.81
CA ALA A 119 -19.11 1.41 7.16
C ALA A 119 -17.77 0.90 7.75
N GLY A 120 -17.66 -0.39 8.07
CA GLY A 120 -16.46 -1.01 8.64
C GLY A 120 -16.19 -0.61 10.09
N VAL A 121 -17.15 0.03 10.77
CA VAL A 121 -17.01 0.48 12.17
C VAL A 121 -17.57 -0.53 13.16
N GLY A 122 -18.36 -1.51 12.70
CA GLY A 122 -18.86 -2.63 13.50
C GLY A 122 -18.14 -3.94 13.17
N VAL A 123 -18.16 -4.86 14.14
CA VAL A 123 -17.72 -6.25 13.99
C VAL A 123 -18.71 -7.18 14.68
N VAL A 124 -18.99 -8.33 14.07
CA VAL A 124 -19.82 -9.37 14.70
C VAL A 124 -18.92 -10.35 15.42
N THR A 125 -19.17 -10.59 16.69
CA THR A 125 -18.44 -11.58 17.48
C THR A 125 -18.88 -13.00 17.13
N LYS A 126 -18.12 -14.02 17.56
CA LYS A 126 -18.51 -15.43 17.42
C LYS A 126 -19.87 -15.75 18.07
N ALA A 127 -20.29 -14.97 19.05
CA ALA A 127 -21.60 -15.07 19.71
C ALA A 127 -22.73 -14.34 18.96
N GLY A 128 -22.46 -13.75 17.80
CA GLY A 128 -23.45 -13.01 17.01
C GLY A 128 -23.70 -11.57 17.49
N GLU A 129 -22.94 -11.07 18.46
CA GLU A 129 -23.10 -9.72 18.98
C GLU A 129 -22.37 -8.69 18.11
N LEU A 130 -23.05 -7.59 17.77
CA LEU A 130 -22.47 -6.47 17.03
C LEU A 130 -21.78 -5.52 18.02
N LEU A 131 -20.47 -5.35 17.86
CA LEU A 131 -19.62 -4.49 18.69
C LEU A 131 -18.85 -3.48 17.83
N ASP A 132 -18.47 -2.39 18.48
CA ASP A 132 -17.57 -1.40 17.88
C ASP A 132 -16.20 -2.02 17.58
N ARG A 133 -15.74 -1.82 16.35
CA ARG A 133 -14.44 -2.28 15.88
C ARG A 133 -13.29 -1.60 16.62
N PHE A 134 -13.46 -0.33 17.00
CA PHE A 134 -12.42 0.52 17.60
C PHE A 134 -12.50 0.58 19.14
N ARG A 135 -13.28 -0.27 19.79
CA ARG A 135 -13.45 -0.29 21.25
C ARG A 135 -12.11 -0.25 22.01
N GLY A 136 -12.02 0.56 23.06
CA GLY A 136 -10.84 0.76 23.90
C GLY A 136 -9.71 1.51 23.20
N ARG A 137 -10.02 2.33 22.17
CA ARG A 137 -9.01 3.00 21.33
C ARG A 137 -9.26 4.49 21.22
N ILE A 138 -8.17 5.26 21.15
CA ILE A 138 -8.20 6.62 20.60
C ILE A 138 -8.49 6.49 19.11
N THR A 139 -9.48 7.22 18.62
CA THR A 139 -9.91 7.19 17.22
C THR A 139 -9.41 8.43 16.47
N PHE A 140 -9.05 8.24 15.19
CA PHE A 140 -8.58 9.27 14.27
C PHE A 140 -9.48 9.22 13.03
N ALA A 141 -10.16 10.32 12.73
CA ALA A 141 -11.06 10.39 11.59
C ALA A 141 -10.28 10.61 10.27
N PHE A 142 -10.67 9.89 9.23
CA PHE A 142 -10.16 10.09 7.87
C PHE A 142 -11.08 11.01 7.08
N HIS A 143 -10.59 12.18 6.71
CA HIS A 143 -11.33 13.12 5.91
C HIS A 143 -11.00 12.93 4.42
N ASP A 144 -12.01 12.91 3.59
CA ASP A 144 -11.85 13.03 2.14
C ASP A 144 -11.44 14.46 1.74
N ILE A 145 -11.23 14.70 0.46
CA ILE A 145 -10.83 16.02 -0.05
C ILE A 145 -11.93 17.09 0.11
N GLN A 146 -13.17 16.70 0.40
CA GLN A 146 -14.31 17.58 0.67
C GLN A 146 -14.50 17.85 2.18
N GLY A 147 -13.78 17.11 3.03
CA GLY A 147 -13.87 17.20 4.49
C GLY A 147 -14.92 16.28 5.11
N ARG A 148 -15.52 15.38 4.36
CA ARG A 148 -16.45 14.36 4.88
C ARG A 148 -15.65 13.24 5.52
N ILE A 149 -16.17 12.62 6.56
CA ILE A 149 -15.49 11.52 7.27
C ILE A 149 -15.73 10.20 6.54
N ALA A 150 -14.69 9.66 5.94
CA ALA A 150 -14.73 8.43 5.16
C ALA A 150 -14.51 7.17 6.00
N GLY A 151 -13.85 7.28 7.16
CA GLY A 151 -13.56 6.16 8.04
C GLY A 151 -12.68 6.55 9.22
N PHE A 152 -12.12 5.53 9.89
CA PHE A 152 -11.36 5.75 11.12
C PHE A 152 -10.12 4.85 11.21
N ALA A 153 -9.14 5.32 11.99
CA ALA A 153 -8.17 4.46 12.64
C ALA A 153 -8.37 4.47 14.15
N GLY A 154 -7.91 3.42 14.82
CA GLY A 154 -7.92 3.32 16.26
C GLY A 154 -6.57 2.91 16.81
N ARG A 155 -6.07 3.59 17.86
CA ARG A 155 -4.84 3.27 18.59
C ARG A 155 -5.13 2.84 20.00
N VAL A 156 -4.61 1.68 20.43
CA VAL A 156 -4.74 1.26 21.83
C VAL A 156 -3.94 2.19 22.77
N LEU A 157 -4.46 2.40 23.96
CA LEU A 157 -3.79 3.19 24.99
C LEU A 157 -2.65 2.41 25.66
N GLU A 158 -2.91 1.17 26.00
CA GLU A 158 -1.99 0.29 26.71
C GLU A 158 -1.57 -0.91 25.84
N LYS A 159 -1.33 -2.07 26.46
CA LYS A 159 -0.98 -3.30 25.73
C LYS A 159 -2.19 -3.84 24.97
N GLY A 160 -2.03 -4.09 23.70
CA GLY A 160 -3.06 -4.67 22.83
C GLY A 160 -2.60 -4.73 21.39
N GLU A 161 -2.93 -5.80 20.70
CA GLU A 161 -2.60 -6.01 19.29
C GLU A 161 -3.87 -5.93 18.43
N PRO A 162 -3.78 -5.32 17.25
CA PRO A 162 -2.66 -4.51 16.77
C PRO A 162 -2.62 -3.12 17.46
N LYS A 163 -1.42 -2.54 17.60
CA LYS A 163 -1.22 -1.19 18.18
C LYS A 163 -2.07 -0.13 17.45
N TYR A 164 -2.10 -0.20 16.12
CA TYR A 164 -2.97 0.60 15.26
C TYR A 164 -3.90 -0.30 14.46
N LEU A 165 -5.17 0.03 14.42
CA LEU A 165 -6.21 -0.66 13.66
C LEU A 165 -6.87 0.33 12.71
N ASN A 166 -6.77 0.11 11.41
CA ASN A 166 -7.46 0.90 10.40
C ASN A 166 -8.80 0.26 10.02
N VAL A 167 -9.75 1.08 9.58
CA VAL A 167 -10.91 0.58 8.87
C VAL A 167 -10.47 -0.15 7.60
N SER A 168 -11.16 -1.23 7.24
CA SER A 168 -10.99 -1.91 5.96
C SER A 168 -11.55 -1.05 4.82
N ASP A 169 -11.28 -1.40 3.56
CA ASP A 169 -11.89 -0.72 2.43
C ASP A 169 -13.43 -0.85 2.50
N THR A 170 -14.10 0.27 2.24
CA THR A 170 -15.56 0.43 2.29
C THR A 170 -16.03 1.15 1.02
N PRO A 171 -17.34 1.27 0.75
CA PRO A 171 -17.81 2.06 -0.38
C PRO A 171 -17.39 3.53 -0.36
N VAL A 172 -17.01 4.08 0.80
CA VAL A 172 -16.58 5.48 0.96
C VAL A 172 -15.11 5.65 1.33
N PHE A 173 -14.37 4.58 1.59
CA PHE A 173 -12.97 4.61 1.96
C PHE A 173 -12.15 3.54 1.26
N SER A 174 -11.07 3.94 0.61
CA SER A 174 -10.02 3.03 0.14
C SER A 174 -8.65 3.57 0.53
N LYS A 175 -7.93 2.83 1.36
CA LYS A 175 -6.70 3.28 2.01
C LYS A 175 -5.65 3.82 1.04
N GLY A 176 -5.54 3.21 -0.14
CA GLY A 176 -4.61 3.62 -1.19
C GLY A 176 -4.91 4.97 -1.86
N HIS A 177 -6.06 5.58 -1.60
CA HIS A 177 -6.49 6.85 -2.21
C HIS A 177 -6.50 8.03 -1.24
N TYR A 178 -6.23 7.79 0.05
CA TYR A 178 -6.29 8.80 1.10
C TYR A 178 -4.90 9.13 1.66
N LEU A 179 -4.73 10.38 2.04
CA LEU A 179 -3.60 10.85 2.84
C LEU A 179 -4.16 11.51 4.10
N TYR A 180 -3.71 11.05 5.27
CA TYR A 180 -4.16 11.62 6.53
C TYR A 180 -3.74 13.09 6.65
N GLY A 181 -4.66 13.92 7.06
CA GLY A 181 -4.45 15.36 7.27
C GLY A 181 -4.57 16.23 6.01
N LEU A 182 -4.60 15.65 4.81
CA LEU A 182 -4.58 16.41 3.54
C LEU A 182 -5.67 17.49 3.47
N PHE A 183 -6.91 17.17 3.84
CA PHE A 183 -8.00 18.15 3.83
C PHE A 183 -7.68 19.37 4.69
N ALA A 184 -7.21 19.17 5.91
CA ALA A 184 -6.93 20.23 6.87
C ALA A 184 -5.65 21.03 6.54
N THR A 185 -4.70 20.43 5.81
CA THR A 185 -3.41 21.04 5.50
C THR A 185 -3.28 21.55 4.07
N ARG A 186 -4.27 21.31 3.20
CA ARG A 186 -4.24 21.61 1.76
C ARG A 186 -3.86 23.06 1.42
N GLU A 187 -4.33 24.03 2.19
CA GLU A 187 -4.00 25.43 1.96
C GLU A 187 -2.52 25.73 2.22
N HIS A 188 -1.95 25.11 3.26
CA HIS A 188 -0.53 25.22 3.57
C HIS A 188 0.32 24.53 2.50
N LEU A 189 -0.11 23.35 2.03
CA LEU A 189 0.55 22.64 0.94
C LEU A 189 0.57 23.46 -0.35
N GLN A 190 -0.56 24.05 -0.74
CA GLN A 190 -0.66 24.92 -1.92
C GLN A 190 0.20 26.18 -1.79
N LYS A 191 0.23 26.78 -0.61
CA LYS A 191 1.01 27.99 -0.35
C LYS A 191 2.52 27.74 -0.39
N THR A 192 2.98 26.65 0.19
CA THR A 192 4.41 26.30 0.24
C THR A 192 4.89 25.57 -1.00
N ARG A 193 3.99 24.97 -1.78
CA ARG A 193 4.28 24.04 -2.87
C ARG A 193 5.17 22.86 -2.46
N ALA A 194 5.26 22.58 -1.15
CA ALA A 194 6.07 21.52 -0.57
C ALA A 194 5.28 20.75 0.51
N ALA A 195 5.48 19.44 0.61
CA ALA A 195 4.87 18.57 1.61
C ALA A 195 5.92 17.85 2.44
N VAL A 196 5.69 17.71 3.74
CA VAL A 196 6.39 16.75 4.60
C VAL A 196 5.52 15.51 4.71
N LEU A 197 5.97 14.39 4.14
CA LEU A 197 5.28 13.11 4.13
C LEU A 197 5.86 12.21 5.22
N VAL A 198 5.01 11.77 6.16
CA VAL A 198 5.36 10.85 7.25
C VAL A 198 4.56 9.56 7.17
N GLU A 199 4.92 8.55 7.98
CA GLU A 199 4.22 7.25 7.98
C GLU A 199 2.97 7.27 8.86
N GLY A 200 3.10 7.80 10.08
CA GLY A 200 2.12 7.62 11.14
C GLY A 200 1.27 8.85 11.45
N TYR A 201 0.12 8.58 12.09
CA TYR A 201 -0.80 9.64 12.55
C TYR A 201 -0.16 10.51 13.65
N MET A 202 0.65 9.90 14.52
CA MET A 202 1.28 10.63 15.62
C MET A 202 2.37 11.54 15.11
N ASP A 203 3.19 11.08 14.16
CA ASP A 203 4.21 11.93 13.52
C ASP A 203 3.57 13.14 12.85
N PHE A 204 2.47 12.90 12.11
CA PHE A 204 1.69 13.97 11.49
C PHE A 204 1.17 14.97 12.52
N LEU A 205 0.52 14.49 13.59
CA LEU A 205 -0.06 15.37 14.61
C LEU A 205 1.01 16.17 15.34
N THR A 206 2.15 15.54 15.64
CA THR A 206 3.28 16.25 16.28
C THR A 206 3.88 17.30 15.34
N LEU A 207 4.10 16.99 14.06
CA LEU A 207 4.51 17.99 13.06
C LEU A 207 3.57 19.19 13.06
N PHE A 208 2.26 18.91 13.01
CA PHE A 208 1.24 19.94 12.96
C PHE A 208 1.24 20.82 14.23
N GLU A 209 1.37 20.23 15.43
CA GLU A 209 1.49 20.95 16.71
C GLU A 209 2.71 21.86 16.76
N TYR A 210 3.85 21.38 16.26
CA TYR A 210 5.07 22.18 16.17
C TYR A 210 5.06 23.21 15.03
N GLY A 211 3.91 23.40 14.36
CA GLY A 211 3.69 24.42 13.34
C GLY A 211 4.23 24.07 11.95
N ILE A 212 4.58 22.81 11.69
CA ILE A 212 4.91 22.30 10.36
C ILE A 212 3.60 21.85 9.72
N LYS A 213 2.84 22.84 9.21
CA LYS A 213 1.46 22.63 8.77
C LYS A 213 1.31 22.11 7.34
N ASN A 214 2.39 22.06 6.58
CA ASN A 214 2.44 21.47 5.24
C ASN A 214 2.82 19.97 5.29
N CYS A 215 2.18 19.19 6.18
CA CYS A 215 2.45 17.79 6.39
C CYS A 215 1.25 16.90 6.03
N VAL A 216 1.51 15.64 5.69
CA VAL A 216 0.53 14.57 5.44
C VAL A 216 1.10 13.22 5.87
N ALA A 217 0.23 12.20 6.13
CA ALA A 217 0.70 10.85 6.44
C ALA A 217 0.12 9.80 5.50
N SER A 218 0.93 8.75 5.21
CA SER A 218 0.56 7.61 4.35
C SER A 218 -0.22 6.50 5.08
N MET A 219 -0.43 6.63 6.39
CA MET A 219 -1.25 5.76 7.22
C MET A 219 -0.72 4.31 7.39
N GLY A 220 0.60 4.13 7.46
CA GLY A 220 1.22 2.82 7.70
C GLY A 220 1.06 1.85 6.52
N THR A 221 1.09 2.36 5.29
CA THR A 221 1.20 1.59 4.04
C THR A 221 2.28 2.19 3.17
N ALA A 222 2.87 1.36 2.30
CA ALA A 222 3.69 1.88 1.22
C ALA A 222 2.89 2.92 0.41
N LEU A 223 3.53 4.02 0.03
CA LEU A 223 2.93 5.09 -0.77
C LEU A 223 2.42 4.53 -2.10
N THR A 224 1.18 4.87 -2.45
CA THR A 224 0.57 4.43 -3.71
C THR A 224 0.71 5.48 -4.81
N ARG A 225 0.53 5.05 -6.07
CA ARG A 225 0.50 5.97 -7.23
C ARG A 225 -0.66 6.97 -7.17
N ASP A 226 -1.77 6.60 -6.56
CA ASP A 226 -2.94 7.48 -6.41
C ASP A 226 -2.68 8.53 -5.34
N GLN A 227 -2.08 8.17 -4.21
CA GLN A 227 -1.62 9.11 -3.19
C GLN A 227 -0.59 10.10 -3.74
N ALA A 228 0.39 9.63 -4.53
CA ALA A 228 1.37 10.50 -5.19
C ALA A 228 0.71 11.43 -6.23
N GLY A 229 -0.26 10.90 -7.01
CA GLY A 229 -1.06 11.70 -7.94
C GLY A 229 -1.94 12.74 -7.24
N LEU A 230 -2.41 12.43 -6.04
CA LEU A 230 -3.15 13.37 -5.20
C LEU A 230 -2.25 14.48 -4.67
N LEU A 231 -1.04 14.16 -4.15
CA LEU A 231 -0.06 15.16 -3.71
C LEU A 231 0.36 16.11 -4.84
N LYS A 232 0.58 15.60 -6.06
CA LYS A 232 1.00 16.41 -7.21
C LYS A 232 0.05 17.56 -7.54
N ARG A 233 -1.21 17.49 -7.14
CA ARG A 233 -2.17 18.59 -7.33
C ARG A 233 -1.89 19.80 -6.45
N TYR A 234 -1.20 19.57 -5.32
CA TYR A 234 -0.99 20.59 -4.28
C TYR A 234 0.45 21.07 -4.20
N VAL A 235 1.42 20.20 -4.51
CA VAL A 235 2.84 20.47 -4.29
C VAL A 235 3.70 20.08 -5.49
N ASP A 236 4.92 20.64 -5.53
CA ASP A 236 5.97 20.28 -6.49
C ASP A 236 7.12 19.51 -5.82
N GLU A 237 7.26 19.64 -4.50
CA GLU A 237 8.32 19.03 -3.73
C GLU A 237 7.77 18.25 -2.54
N VAL A 238 8.38 17.09 -2.24
CA VAL A 238 8.00 16.22 -1.11
C VAL A 238 9.24 15.85 -0.31
N PHE A 239 9.21 16.17 0.98
CA PHE A 239 10.18 15.75 1.98
C PHE A 239 9.66 14.48 2.65
N ILE A 240 10.30 13.33 2.41
CA ILE A 240 9.92 12.06 3.03
C ILE A 240 10.66 11.92 4.35
N SER A 241 9.91 11.78 5.44
CA SER A 241 10.43 11.56 6.79
C SER A 241 9.81 10.29 7.36
N TYR A 242 10.37 9.14 6.95
CA TYR A 242 9.98 7.81 7.40
C TYR A 242 10.91 7.31 8.50
N ASP A 243 10.52 6.24 9.17
CA ASP A 243 11.32 5.64 10.23
C ASP A 243 12.69 5.20 9.71
N SER A 244 13.72 5.34 10.56
CA SER A 244 15.12 5.08 10.18
C SER A 244 15.49 3.58 10.16
N ASP A 245 14.53 2.67 10.42
CA ASP A 245 14.76 1.23 10.37
C ASP A 245 14.88 0.69 8.92
N GLN A 246 15.31 -0.57 8.77
CA GLN A 246 15.48 -1.17 7.45
C GLN A 246 14.20 -1.24 6.63
N ALA A 247 13.05 -1.45 7.28
CA ALA A 247 11.76 -1.51 6.61
C ALA A 247 11.35 -0.12 6.09
N GLY A 248 11.54 0.92 6.90
CA GLY A 248 11.32 2.32 6.54
C GLY A 248 12.24 2.78 5.41
N GLN A 249 13.52 2.38 5.40
CA GLN A 249 14.45 2.68 4.30
C GLN A 249 13.97 2.10 2.96
N MET A 250 13.52 0.85 2.94
CA MET A 250 12.98 0.22 1.73
C MET A 250 11.65 0.85 1.29
N ALA A 251 10.78 1.21 2.25
CA ALA A 251 9.53 1.92 1.98
C ALA A 251 9.81 3.31 1.41
N THR A 252 10.80 4.01 1.95
CA THR A 252 11.29 5.30 1.48
C THR A 252 11.72 5.23 0.02
N LEU A 253 12.60 4.31 -0.36
CA LEU A 253 13.08 4.16 -1.74
C LEU A 253 11.94 3.89 -2.73
N ARG A 254 10.98 3.04 -2.37
CA ARG A 254 9.79 2.76 -3.20
C ARG A 254 8.89 3.99 -3.35
N GLY A 255 8.61 4.66 -2.24
CA GLY A 255 7.78 5.87 -2.23
C GLY A 255 8.36 6.98 -3.10
N MET A 256 9.68 7.14 -3.07
CA MET A 256 10.40 8.12 -3.89
C MET A 256 10.24 7.90 -5.37
N THR A 257 10.42 6.66 -5.83
CA THR A 257 10.27 6.32 -7.25
C THR A 257 8.86 6.66 -7.73
N ILE A 258 7.84 6.34 -6.93
CA ILE A 258 6.43 6.64 -7.26
C ILE A 258 6.18 8.14 -7.35
N LEU A 259 6.74 8.94 -6.42
CA LEU A 259 6.60 10.40 -6.44
C LEU A 259 7.30 11.02 -7.65
N GLN A 260 8.51 10.56 -7.97
CA GLN A 260 9.25 11.03 -9.15
C GLN A 260 8.56 10.65 -10.47
N GLU A 261 7.98 9.45 -10.58
CA GLU A 261 7.15 9.06 -11.75
C GLU A 261 5.99 10.03 -11.97
N LYS A 262 5.50 10.68 -10.91
CA LYS A 262 4.46 11.73 -10.97
C LYS A 262 5.02 13.14 -11.20
N GLY A 263 6.32 13.28 -11.37
CA GLY A 263 6.99 14.58 -11.60
C GLY A 263 7.08 15.46 -10.35
N LEU A 264 7.23 14.83 -9.17
CA LEU A 264 7.51 15.51 -7.91
C LEU A 264 9.01 15.49 -7.63
N THR A 265 9.55 16.62 -7.16
CA THR A 265 10.90 16.65 -6.56
C THR A 265 10.84 15.97 -5.20
N VAL A 266 11.79 15.07 -4.93
CA VAL A 266 11.78 14.30 -3.68
C VAL A 266 13.08 14.52 -2.91
N ARG A 267 12.94 14.85 -1.61
CA ARG A 267 14.04 14.96 -0.65
C ARG A 267 13.83 14.03 0.53
N ILE A 268 14.91 13.63 1.16
CA ILE A 268 14.90 12.68 2.28
C ILE A 268 15.27 13.40 3.56
N VAL A 269 14.40 13.32 4.55
CA VAL A 269 14.66 13.82 5.88
C VAL A 269 15.39 12.75 6.68
N LEU A 270 16.68 12.95 6.91
CA LEU A 270 17.53 12.03 7.65
C LEU A 270 17.57 12.43 9.12
N LEU A 271 16.70 11.84 9.93
CA LEU A 271 16.73 12.07 11.38
C LEU A 271 17.83 11.20 12.03
N PRO A 272 18.51 11.71 13.07
CA PRO A 272 19.46 10.91 13.83
C PRO A 272 18.77 9.71 14.50
N ALA A 273 19.33 8.51 14.34
CA ALA A 273 18.83 7.33 15.05
C ALA A 273 18.91 7.51 16.58
N PRO A 274 17.96 7.02 17.38
CA PRO A 274 16.81 6.17 17.02
C PRO A 274 15.50 6.93 16.83
N HIS A 275 15.54 8.21 16.41
CA HIS A 275 14.38 9.08 16.39
C HIS A 275 13.49 8.88 15.15
N ASP A 276 12.18 8.83 15.40
CA ASP A 276 11.11 9.14 14.47
C ASP A 276 10.76 10.65 14.52
N PRO A 277 9.94 11.19 13.59
CA PRO A 277 9.58 12.60 13.60
C PRO A 277 8.94 13.08 14.91
N ASP A 278 8.08 12.25 15.53
CA ASP A 278 7.42 12.57 16.81
C ASP A 278 8.44 12.72 17.95
N SER A 279 9.30 11.74 18.14
CA SER A 279 10.30 11.76 19.22
C SER A 279 11.38 12.81 19.01
N PHE A 280 11.78 13.05 17.75
CA PHE A 280 12.77 14.07 17.42
C PHE A 280 12.26 15.48 17.74
N LEU A 281 11.06 15.83 17.25
CA LEU A 281 10.48 17.15 17.50
C LEU A 281 10.25 17.43 18.98
N ARG A 282 9.79 16.44 19.74
CA ARG A 282 9.59 16.59 21.19
C ARG A 282 10.89 16.78 21.96
N LYS A 283 11.99 16.22 21.48
CA LYS A 283 13.29 16.32 22.13
C LYS A 283 14.09 17.53 21.69
N GLU A 284 14.18 17.76 20.40
CA GLU A 284 15.10 18.71 19.79
C GLU A 284 14.42 20.01 19.32
N GLY A 285 13.09 19.98 19.17
CA GLY A 285 12.29 21.14 18.79
C GLY A 285 12.23 21.42 17.28
N LYS A 286 11.42 22.43 16.95
CA LYS A 286 11.10 22.81 15.57
C LYS A 286 12.31 23.32 14.79
N ASP A 287 13.16 24.15 15.40
CA ASP A 287 14.24 24.83 14.67
C ASP A 287 15.26 23.82 14.13
N LYS A 288 15.64 22.83 14.95
CA LYS A 288 16.52 21.75 14.50
C LYS A 288 15.90 20.89 13.41
N PHE A 289 14.59 20.64 13.48
CA PHE A 289 13.89 19.89 12.43
C PHE A 289 13.92 20.68 11.11
N TRP A 290 13.72 22.02 11.15
CA TRP A 290 13.83 22.87 9.97
C TRP A 290 15.24 22.88 9.37
N GLU A 291 16.28 22.90 10.20
CA GLU A 291 17.67 22.78 9.72
C GLU A 291 17.89 21.46 8.95
N ILE A 292 17.33 20.35 9.46
CA ILE A 292 17.43 19.05 8.78
C ILE A 292 16.64 19.07 7.47
N LEU A 293 15.42 19.64 7.46
CA LEU A 293 14.64 19.78 6.22
C LEU A 293 15.42 20.55 5.15
N GLN A 294 16.03 21.67 5.50
CA GLN A 294 16.81 22.48 4.56
C GLN A 294 18.03 21.73 4.00
N LYS A 295 18.64 20.85 4.80
CA LYS A 295 19.82 20.05 4.42
C LYS A 295 19.46 18.71 3.82
N SER A 296 18.16 18.41 3.68
CA SER A 296 17.68 17.13 3.17
C SER A 296 18.19 16.87 1.74
N PRO A 297 18.93 15.78 1.51
CA PRO A 297 19.45 15.44 0.19
C PRO A 297 18.33 15.06 -0.76
N SER A 298 18.54 15.29 -2.05
CA SER A 298 17.70 14.71 -3.10
C SER A 298 17.85 13.19 -3.12
N LEU A 299 16.91 12.50 -3.77
CA LEU A 299 17.01 11.05 -3.95
C LEU A 299 18.34 10.64 -4.61
N PHE A 300 18.76 11.40 -5.62
CA PHE A 300 20.05 11.16 -6.30
C PHE A 300 21.23 11.21 -5.33
N GLU A 301 21.31 12.27 -4.54
CA GLU A 301 22.40 12.48 -3.56
C GLU A 301 22.38 11.36 -2.50
N TYR A 302 21.20 11.03 -1.99
CA TYR A 302 21.05 9.97 -0.98
C TYR A 302 21.46 8.60 -1.51
N GLN A 303 20.98 8.20 -2.69
CA GLN A 303 21.35 6.92 -3.30
C GLN A 303 22.85 6.85 -3.59
N LEU A 304 23.41 7.94 -4.10
CA LEU A 304 24.84 8.03 -4.36
C LEU A 304 25.67 7.88 -3.07
N GLU A 305 25.30 8.60 -2.01
CA GLU A 305 25.98 8.50 -0.72
C GLU A 305 25.85 7.09 -0.11
N LEU A 306 24.69 6.46 -0.22
CA LEU A 306 24.47 5.10 0.25
C LEU A 306 25.37 4.09 -0.51
N LEU A 307 25.47 4.20 -1.82
CA LEU A 307 26.34 3.37 -2.64
C LEU A 307 27.81 3.61 -2.34
N VAL A 308 28.21 4.87 -2.20
CA VAL A 308 29.58 5.24 -1.81
C VAL A 308 29.94 4.67 -0.44
N LYS A 309 29.04 4.77 0.53
CA LYS A 309 29.24 4.24 1.90
C LYS A 309 29.37 2.71 1.90
N ASN A 310 28.57 2.02 1.10
CA ASN A 310 28.52 0.55 1.09
C ASN A 310 29.65 -0.08 0.26
N CYS A 311 30.06 0.55 -0.85
CA CYS A 311 31.03 0.00 -1.79
C CYS A 311 32.44 0.58 -1.59
N GLY A 312 32.58 1.77 -0.97
CA GLY A 312 33.76 2.61 -1.12
C GLY A 312 33.89 3.12 -2.58
N TYR A 313 34.85 3.97 -2.87
CA TYR A 313 35.14 4.44 -4.24
C TYR A 313 36.64 4.44 -4.59
N ASN A 314 37.45 3.73 -3.79
CA ASN A 314 38.91 3.70 -3.97
C ASN A 314 39.41 2.71 -5.03
N SER A 315 38.57 1.72 -5.42
CA SER A 315 38.91 0.76 -6.46
C SER A 315 38.05 0.93 -7.71
N LEU A 316 38.55 0.49 -8.86
CA LEU A 316 37.82 0.49 -10.13
C LEU A 316 36.52 -0.33 -10.05
N GLU A 317 36.58 -1.47 -9.35
CA GLU A 317 35.39 -2.33 -9.13
C GLU A 317 34.32 -1.62 -8.30
N SER A 318 34.70 -0.90 -7.24
CA SER A 318 33.78 -0.12 -6.41
C SER A 318 33.13 0.99 -7.21
N LYS A 319 33.89 1.73 -8.02
CA LYS A 319 33.38 2.77 -8.92
C LYS A 319 32.38 2.20 -9.92
N ALA A 320 32.71 1.04 -10.53
CA ALA A 320 31.81 0.36 -11.47
C ALA A 320 30.49 -0.08 -10.78
N LYS A 321 30.54 -0.60 -9.54
CA LYS A 321 29.35 -0.94 -8.77
C LYS A 321 28.47 0.28 -8.49
N ILE A 322 29.08 1.42 -8.12
CA ILE A 322 28.33 2.67 -7.89
C ILE A 322 27.66 3.14 -9.17
N ILE A 323 28.40 3.19 -10.30
CA ILE A 323 27.85 3.59 -11.58
C ILE A 323 26.65 2.71 -11.96
N ARG A 324 26.79 1.39 -11.91
CA ARG A 324 25.69 0.45 -12.19
C ARG A 324 24.51 0.65 -11.24
N GLY A 325 24.75 0.87 -9.95
CA GLY A 325 23.70 1.13 -8.98
C GLY A 325 22.92 2.43 -9.22
N MET A 326 23.56 3.43 -9.87
CA MET A 326 22.93 4.71 -10.22
C MET A 326 22.22 4.68 -11.59
N PHE A 327 22.48 3.71 -12.45
CA PHE A 327 21.91 3.63 -13.80
C PHE A 327 20.38 3.67 -13.83
N PRO A 328 19.64 2.88 -13.01
CA PRO A 328 18.18 2.91 -13.05
C PRO A 328 17.64 4.32 -12.81
N PHE A 329 18.27 5.04 -11.89
CA PHE A 329 17.92 6.43 -11.60
C PHE A 329 18.18 7.35 -12.80
N LEU A 330 19.39 7.31 -13.35
CA LEU A 330 19.80 8.17 -14.46
C LEU A 330 18.95 7.93 -15.72
N VAL A 331 18.61 6.67 -16.01
CA VAL A 331 17.75 6.31 -17.16
C VAL A 331 16.29 6.76 -16.94
N SER A 332 15.81 6.85 -15.69
CA SER A 332 14.45 7.30 -15.37
C SER A 332 14.23 8.80 -15.63
N ILE A 333 15.30 9.60 -15.64
CA ILE A 333 15.24 11.05 -15.91
C ILE A 333 14.90 11.28 -17.39
N LYS A 334 13.73 11.88 -17.64
CA LYS A 334 13.25 12.14 -19.01
C LYS A 334 13.94 13.35 -19.65
N ASP A 335 14.21 14.37 -18.85
CA ASP A 335 14.90 15.58 -19.30
C ASP A 335 16.39 15.28 -19.58
N PRO A 336 16.87 15.42 -20.83
CA PRO A 336 18.26 15.16 -21.16
C PRO A 336 19.23 16.12 -20.49
N ILE A 337 18.84 17.36 -20.20
CA ILE A 337 19.67 18.36 -19.53
C ILE A 337 19.85 17.98 -18.06
N GLU A 338 18.74 17.69 -17.37
CA GLU A 338 18.79 17.23 -15.98
C GLU A 338 19.63 15.96 -15.85
N ARG A 339 19.44 15.00 -16.76
CA ARG A 339 20.23 13.76 -16.78
C ARG A 339 21.72 14.02 -16.94
N ALA A 340 22.11 14.90 -17.87
CA ALA A 340 23.51 15.26 -18.08
C ALA A 340 24.14 15.88 -16.83
N LEU A 341 23.44 16.80 -16.15
CA LEU A 341 23.89 17.40 -14.90
C LEU A 341 24.07 16.37 -13.78
N LYS A 342 23.18 15.36 -13.68
CA LYS A 342 23.32 14.28 -12.69
C LYS A 342 24.46 13.33 -13.03
N VAL A 343 24.72 13.07 -14.31
CA VAL A 343 25.89 12.30 -14.76
C VAL A 343 27.19 13.02 -14.39
N ALA A 344 27.28 14.31 -14.65
CA ALA A 344 28.45 15.13 -14.27
C ALA A 344 28.67 15.10 -12.74
N SER A 345 27.61 15.26 -11.95
CA SER A 345 27.66 15.18 -10.49
C SER A 345 28.13 13.80 -9.99
N LEU A 346 27.64 12.70 -10.58
CA LEU A 346 28.10 11.35 -10.28
C LEU A 346 29.58 11.19 -10.58
N ALA A 347 30.00 11.57 -11.81
CA ALA A 347 31.38 11.45 -12.28
C ALA A 347 32.35 12.21 -11.36
N GLN A 348 31.99 13.45 -10.98
CA GLN A 348 32.76 14.26 -10.04
C GLN A 348 32.90 13.60 -8.66
N LYS A 349 31.77 13.10 -8.09
CA LYS A 349 31.75 12.50 -6.74
C LYS A 349 32.63 11.25 -6.65
N ILE A 350 32.66 10.40 -7.67
CA ILE A 350 33.45 9.17 -7.67
C ILE A 350 34.79 9.31 -8.42
N GLN A 351 35.14 10.53 -8.86
CA GLN A 351 36.39 10.84 -9.55
C GLN A 351 36.64 9.95 -10.78
N VAL A 352 35.72 9.99 -11.73
CA VAL A 352 35.82 9.38 -13.07
C VAL A 352 35.54 10.39 -14.14
N ASP A 353 35.94 10.10 -15.38
CA ASP A 353 35.62 10.95 -16.52
C ASP A 353 34.12 10.87 -16.85
N GLU A 354 33.48 12.01 -17.09
CA GLU A 354 32.06 12.11 -17.42
C GLU A 354 31.72 11.37 -18.72
N SER A 355 32.62 11.46 -19.73
CA SER A 355 32.43 10.80 -21.01
C SER A 355 32.40 9.28 -20.89
N PHE A 356 33.08 8.73 -19.89
CA PHE A 356 33.04 7.31 -19.57
C PHE A 356 31.65 6.88 -19.04
N VAL A 357 31.07 7.65 -18.11
CA VAL A 357 29.73 7.38 -17.58
C VAL A 357 28.66 7.53 -18.67
N GLN A 358 28.78 8.57 -19.52
CA GLN A 358 27.87 8.80 -20.65
C GLN A 358 27.92 7.66 -21.67
N ARG A 359 29.11 7.13 -21.98
CA ARG A 359 29.29 6.00 -22.90
C ARG A 359 28.65 4.74 -22.38
N LEU A 360 28.88 4.41 -21.11
CA LEU A 360 28.23 3.27 -20.44
C LEU A 360 26.70 3.40 -20.45
N LEU A 361 26.15 4.60 -20.22
CA LEU A 361 24.71 4.85 -20.31
C LEU A 361 24.16 4.64 -21.73
N SER A 362 24.93 4.99 -22.77
CA SER A 362 24.52 4.81 -24.17
C SER A 362 24.62 3.35 -24.62
N GLU A 363 25.64 2.62 -24.20
CA GLU A 363 25.87 1.21 -24.56
C GLU A 363 24.92 0.25 -23.81
N GLU A 364 24.74 0.44 -22.50
CA GLU A 364 23.85 -0.38 -21.69
C GLU A 364 22.38 0.09 -21.74
N GLY A 365 22.11 1.32 -22.12
CA GLY A 365 20.75 1.85 -22.28
C GLY A 365 19.88 1.08 -23.29
N THR A 366 20.48 0.33 -24.18
CA THR A 366 19.82 -0.63 -25.09
C THR A 366 19.61 -2.00 -24.45
N SER A 367 20.47 -2.44 -23.53
CA SER A 367 20.37 -3.76 -22.85
C SER A 367 19.60 -3.71 -21.53
N ILE A 368 19.74 -2.63 -20.77
CA ILE A 368 19.17 -2.49 -19.40
C ILE A 368 17.65 -2.23 -19.38
N LYS A 369 17.03 -1.97 -20.54
CA LYS A 369 15.54 -1.91 -20.58
C LYS A 369 14.86 -3.17 -20.02
N HIS A 370 15.61 -4.22 -19.70
CA HIS A 370 15.08 -5.49 -19.21
C HIS A 370 15.50 -5.93 -17.81
N GLU A 371 16.54 -5.34 -17.18
CA GLU A 371 17.05 -5.92 -15.90
C GLU A 371 16.88 -5.05 -14.64
N PHE A 372 16.73 -3.73 -14.77
CA PHE A 372 16.69 -2.81 -13.61
C PHE A 372 15.60 -1.75 -13.66
N LEU A 373 14.41 -2.11 -14.12
CA LEU A 373 13.24 -1.42 -13.59
C LEU A 373 13.18 -1.74 -12.09
N PRO A 374 12.95 -0.74 -11.18
CA PRO A 374 12.52 -1.07 -9.83
C PRO A 374 11.39 -2.08 -10.00
N PRO A 375 11.35 -3.17 -9.25
CA PRO A 375 10.38 -4.20 -9.51
C PRO A 375 9.05 -3.49 -9.68
N ARG A 376 8.51 -3.52 -10.90
CA ARG A 376 7.11 -3.20 -11.13
C ARG A 376 6.42 -3.91 -10.00
N GLU A 377 5.54 -3.21 -9.24
CA GLU A 377 4.78 -3.81 -8.16
C GLU A 377 4.60 -5.27 -8.47
N ASN A 378 5.32 -6.10 -7.72
CA ASN A 378 5.50 -7.47 -8.14
C ASN A 378 4.12 -8.11 -8.12
N LYS A 379 3.44 -8.11 -9.28
CA LYS A 379 2.49 -9.17 -9.58
C LYS A 379 3.17 -10.51 -9.30
N GLU A 380 4.50 -10.62 -9.48
CA GLU A 380 5.30 -11.77 -9.06
C GLU A 380 5.33 -11.99 -7.55
N HIS A 381 5.54 -10.95 -6.69
CA HIS A 381 5.46 -11.16 -5.23
C HIS A 381 4.07 -11.59 -4.76
N GLY A 382 3.03 -11.01 -5.34
CA GLY A 382 1.66 -11.46 -5.07
C GLY A 382 1.37 -12.85 -5.65
N THR A 383 2.00 -13.22 -6.76
CA THR A 383 1.89 -14.55 -7.37
C THR A 383 2.72 -15.57 -6.60
N LEU A 384 3.96 -15.27 -6.25
CA LEU A 384 4.81 -16.12 -5.41
C LEU A 384 4.17 -16.38 -4.04
N LYS A 385 3.57 -15.37 -3.41
CA LYS A 385 2.80 -15.56 -2.19
C LYS A 385 1.58 -16.45 -2.43
N ALA A 386 0.86 -16.28 -3.51
CA ALA A 386 -0.28 -17.13 -3.87
C ALA A 386 0.16 -18.57 -4.18
N GLU A 387 1.30 -18.76 -4.83
CA GLU A 387 1.89 -20.08 -5.07
C GLU A 387 2.26 -20.78 -3.75
N LYS A 388 2.95 -20.09 -2.83
CA LYS A 388 3.27 -20.60 -1.49
C LYS A 388 2.00 -20.94 -0.69
N MET A 389 0.96 -20.09 -0.77
CA MET A 389 -0.33 -20.37 -0.13
C MET A 389 -1.00 -21.62 -0.70
N LEU A 390 -0.99 -21.82 -2.01
CA LEU A 390 -1.56 -23.03 -2.63
C LEU A 390 -0.77 -24.28 -2.24
N LEU A 391 0.56 -24.22 -2.25
CA LEU A 391 1.40 -25.33 -1.80
C LEU A 391 1.12 -25.68 -0.33
N ARG A 392 0.92 -24.66 0.52
CA ARG A 392 0.53 -24.88 1.92
C ARG A 392 -0.82 -25.56 2.05
N VAL A 393 -1.85 -25.09 1.33
CA VAL A 393 -3.20 -25.69 1.30
C VAL A 393 -3.14 -27.16 0.87
N MET A 394 -2.31 -27.47 -0.14
CA MET A 394 -2.08 -28.85 -0.59
C MET A 394 -1.34 -29.71 0.44
N MET A 395 -0.51 -29.11 1.32
CA MET A 395 0.13 -29.84 2.43
C MET A 395 -0.86 -30.18 3.54
N GLU A 396 -1.88 -29.34 3.77
CA GLU A 396 -2.81 -29.46 4.89
C GLU A 396 -4.00 -30.37 4.62
N GLU A 397 -4.61 -30.29 3.42
CA GLU A 397 -5.85 -31.02 3.12
C GLU A 397 -5.82 -31.78 1.78
N LYS A 398 -6.21 -33.06 1.83
CA LYS A 398 -6.32 -33.96 0.68
C LYS A 398 -7.29 -33.43 -0.39
N LYS A 399 -8.46 -32.95 0.01
CA LYS A 399 -9.49 -32.49 -0.93
C LYS A 399 -8.98 -31.41 -1.88
N TRP A 400 -8.06 -30.57 -1.40
CA TRP A 400 -7.47 -29.50 -2.18
C TRP A 400 -6.37 -29.98 -3.12
N ARG A 401 -5.64 -31.04 -2.76
CA ARG A 401 -4.65 -31.64 -3.66
C ARG A 401 -5.27 -32.10 -4.95
N GLU A 402 -6.41 -32.81 -4.89
CA GLU A 402 -7.13 -33.29 -6.06
C GLU A 402 -7.71 -32.13 -6.89
N ARG A 403 -8.41 -31.19 -6.25
CA ARG A 403 -8.99 -30.02 -6.94
C ARG A 403 -7.94 -29.14 -7.61
N ILE A 404 -6.82 -28.88 -6.94
CA ILE A 404 -5.74 -28.06 -7.48
C ILE A 404 -5.01 -28.82 -8.60
N LYS A 405 -4.84 -30.13 -8.52
CA LYS A 405 -4.31 -31.00 -9.58
C LYS A 405 -5.11 -30.90 -10.86
N GLU A 406 -6.44 -30.90 -10.78
CA GLU A 406 -7.31 -30.74 -11.94
C GLU A 406 -7.27 -29.33 -12.53
N ALA A 407 -7.08 -28.31 -11.70
CA ALA A 407 -7.13 -26.91 -12.10
C ALA A 407 -5.80 -26.34 -12.60
N LEU A 408 -4.66 -26.86 -12.13
CA LEU A 408 -3.31 -26.32 -12.40
C LEU A 408 -2.35 -27.42 -12.87
N GLN A 409 -1.46 -27.03 -13.79
CA GLN A 409 -0.29 -27.81 -14.20
C GLN A 409 0.97 -27.22 -13.55
N LYS A 410 2.07 -27.97 -13.50
CA LYS A 410 3.35 -27.53 -12.89
C LYS A 410 3.88 -26.25 -13.52
N GLU A 411 3.65 -26.05 -14.81
CA GLU A 411 4.06 -24.86 -15.57
C GLU A 411 3.31 -23.58 -15.15
N CYS A 412 2.25 -23.72 -14.34
CA CYS A 412 1.56 -22.58 -13.76
C CYS A 412 2.35 -21.91 -12.64
N PHE A 413 3.27 -22.62 -12.00
CA PHE A 413 4.16 -22.07 -10.98
C PHE A 413 5.35 -21.36 -11.64
N SER A 414 5.79 -20.24 -11.04
CA SER A 414 6.81 -19.37 -11.62
C SER A 414 8.24 -19.84 -11.36
N GLU A 415 8.48 -20.45 -10.20
CA GLU A 415 9.82 -20.92 -9.79
C GLU A 415 9.97 -22.43 -9.91
N GLY A 416 11.14 -22.88 -10.34
CA GLY A 416 11.44 -24.31 -10.47
C GLY A 416 11.34 -25.08 -9.16
N GLU A 417 11.63 -24.44 -8.03
CA GLU A 417 11.50 -25.02 -6.68
C GLU A 417 10.03 -25.23 -6.31
N HIS A 418 9.15 -24.25 -6.58
CA HIS A 418 7.70 -24.39 -6.39
C HIS A 418 7.12 -25.50 -7.29
N GLN A 419 7.56 -25.59 -8.54
CA GLN A 419 7.15 -26.65 -9.46
C GLN A 419 7.51 -28.04 -8.95
N ARG A 420 8.71 -28.19 -8.37
CA ARG A 420 9.20 -29.46 -7.78
C ARG A 420 8.40 -29.84 -6.53
N ILE A 421 8.14 -28.91 -5.64
CA ILE A 421 7.30 -29.15 -4.44
C ILE A 421 5.88 -29.52 -4.86
N PHE A 422 5.29 -28.82 -5.84
CA PHE A 422 3.98 -29.15 -6.38
C PHE A 422 3.92 -30.57 -6.92
N GLN A 423 4.92 -30.99 -7.72
CA GLN A 423 5.00 -32.36 -8.25
C GLN A 423 5.17 -33.41 -7.15
N ALA A 424 5.99 -33.13 -6.14
CA ALA A 424 6.15 -34.01 -5.00
C ALA A 424 4.83 -34.20 -4.24
N LEU A 425 4.07 -33.12 -4.01
CA LEU A 425 2.75 -33.18 -3.36
C LEU A 425 1.73 -34.00 -4.12
N LEU A 426 1.79 -34.02 -5.45
CA LEU A 426 0.89 -34.84 -6.29
C LEU A 426 1.20 -36.32 -6.21
N ASN A 427 2.41 -36.71 -5.86
CA ASN A 427 2.89 -38.10 -5.77
C ASN A 427 2.84 -38.64 -4.34
N LEU A 428 2.47 -37.82 -3.34
CA LEU A 428 2.33 -38.30 -1.96
C LEU A 428 1.06 -39.14 -1.77
N PRO A 429 1.11 -40.10 -0.82
CA PRO A 429 -0.07 -40.90 -0.49
C PRO A 429 -1.23 -40.05 -0.01
N GLU A 430 -2.44 -40.57 -0.19
CA GLU A 430 -3.72 -39.90 0.09
C GLU A 430 -4.03 -39.85 1.60
N GLU A 431 -3.18 -39.16 2.38
CA GLU A 431 -3.38 -38.95 3.80
C GLU A 431 -3.75 -37.51 4.10
N ASP A 432 -4.58 -37.28 5.13
CA ASP A 432 -4.87 -35.97 5.68
C ASP A 432 -3.81 -35.58 6.73
N GLY A 433 -3.50 -34.30 6.82
CA GLY A 433 -2.54 -33.74 7.78
C GLY A 433 -1.32 -33.09 7.12
N LEU A 434 -0.54 -32.42 7.94
CA LEU A 434 0.63 -31.66 7.48
C LEU A 434 1.78 -32.60 7.05
N LEU A 435 2.01 -32.72 5.76
CA LEU A 435 2.95 -33.69 5.15
C LEU A 435 4.40 -33.21 5.08
N VAL A 436 4.84 -32.34 6.02
CA VAL A 436 6.15 -31.66 5.96
C VAL A 436 7.31 -32.64 6.03
N SER A 437 7.29 -33.60 6.96
CA SER A 437 8.39 -34.57 7.12
C SER A 437 8.55 -35.43 5.87
N LYS A 438 7.43 -35.94 5.33
CA LYS A 438 7.44 -36.75 4.09
C LYS A 438 7.96 -35.97 2.89
N LEU A 439 7.62 -34.67 2.78
CA LEU A 439 8.13 -33.81 1.71
C LEU A 439 9.62 -33.50 1.85
N VAL A 440 10.11 -33.27 3.07
CA VAL A 440 11.53 -33.07 3.34
C VAL A 440 12.32 -34.32 2.96
N ASP A 441 11.81 -35.50 3.25
CA ASP A 441 12.45 -36.79 2.92
C ASP A 441 12.51 -37.08 1.40
N ILE A 442 11.65 -36.45 0.59
CA ILE A 442 11.69 -36.57 -0.88
C ILE A 442 12.88 -35.81 -1.50
N PHE A 443 13.46 -34.83 -0.78
CA PHE A 443 14.54 -33.98 -1.29
C PHE A 443 15.86 -34.19 -0.50
N PRO A 444 16.44 -35.40 -0.48
CA PRO A 444 17.65 -35.68 0.30
C PRO A 444 18.85 -34.90 -0.27
N GLY A 445 19.53 -34.16 0.60
CA GLY A 445 20.70 -33.36 0.22
C GLY A 445 20.41 -32.01 -0.44
N GLU A 446 19.15 -31.64 -0.64
CA GLU A 446 18.76 -30.37 -1.24
C GLU A 446 18.30 -29.37 -0.17
N ALA A 447 19.25 -28.80 0.56
CA ALA A 447 19.01 -27.91 1.70
C ALA A 447 18.06 -26.72 1.38
N ASN A 448 18.13 -26.17 0.18
CA ASN A 448 17.25 -25.06 -0.26
C ASN A 448 15.79 -25.49 -0.34
N LEU A 449 15.50 -26.64 -0.94
CA LEU A 449 14.13 -27.17 -1.05
C LEU A 449 13.56 -27.59 0.31
N GLN A 450 14.36 -28.22 1.16
CA GLN A 450 13.99 -28.60 2.52
C GLN A 450 13.67 -27.34 3.36
N SER A 451 14.49 -26.30 3.24
CA SER A 451 14.24 -25.01 3.89
C SER A 451 12.96 -24.35 3.40
N LEU A 452 12.72 -24.35 2.07
CA LEU A 452 11.51 -23.77 1.48
C LEU A 452 10.24 -24.52 1.90
N VAL A 453 10.26 -25.85 1.94
CA VAL A 453 9.15 -26.69 2.44
C VAL A 453 8.85 -26.32 3.90
N THR A 454 9.88 -26.21 4.73
CA THR A 454 9.75 -25.85 6.14
C THR A 454 9.23 -24.42 6.30
N GLU A 455 9.75 -23.46 5.52
CA GLU A 455 9.25 -22.07 5.48
C GLU A 455 7.76 -22.02 5.17
N ILE A 456 7.32 -22.68 4.07
CA ILE A 456 5.90 -22.71 3.68
C ILE A 456 5.04 -23.31 4.79
N ALA A 457 5.54 -24.35 5.46
CA ALA A 457 4.81 -25.05 6.51
C ALA A 457 4.72 -24.30 7.84
N THR A 458 5.64 -23.39 8.16
CA THR A 458 5.73 -22.73 9.47
C THR A 458 5.23 -21.28 9.45
N ARG A 459 5.08 -20.66 8.27
CA ARG A 459 4.65 -19.26 8.15
C ARG A 459 3.22 -19.04 8.64
N GLU A 460 3.07 -18.22 9.67
CA GLU A 460 1.77 -17.89 10.28
C GLU A 460 0.82 -17.13 9.32
N ASP A 461 1.36 -16.29 8.43
CA ASP A 461 0.57 -15.53 7.47
C ASP A 461 -0.04 -16.37 6.32
N LEU A 462 0.30 -17.67 6.28
CA LEU A 462 -0.27 -18.65 5.34
C LEU A 462 -1.26 -19.61 5.99
N GLN A 463 -1.52 -19.51 7.31
CA GLN A 463 -2.43 -20.39 8.04
C GLN A 463 -3.91 -20.05 7.79
N GLY A 464 -4.76 -21.08 7.84
CA GLY A 464 -6.22 -20.91 7.85
C GLY A 464 -6.88 -20.64 6.48
N VAL A 465 -6.11 -20.59 5.39
CA VAL A 465 -6.66 -20.36 4.04
C VAL A 465 -7.50 -21.55 3.55
N CYS A 466 -7.18 -22.77 3.98
CA CYS A 466 -7.89 -24.00 3.63
C CYS A 466 -9.34 -24.05 4.14
N GLN A 467 -9.73 -23.22 5.11
CA GLN A 467 -11.07 -23.16 5.67
C GLN A 467 -12.08 -22.37 4.81
N ASN A 468 -11.62 -21.67 3.76
CA ASN A 468 -12.46 -20.85 2.89
C ASN A 468 -12.29 -21.28 1.42
N ASP A 469 -13.28 -22.00 0.89
CA ASP A 469 -13.30 -22.52 -0.49
C ASP A 469 -13.14 -21.39 -1.52
N GLU A 470 -13.80 -20.23 -1.34
CA GLU A 470 -13.69 -19.09 -2.25
C GLU A 470 -12.27 -18.50 -2.26
N ALA A 471 -11.61 -18.48 -1.09
CA ALA A 471 -10.24 -17.98 -0.99
C ALA A 471 -9.27 -18.88 -1.78
N VAL A 472 -9.41 -20.20 -1.68
CA VAL A 472 -8.57 -21.14 -2.43
C VAL A 472 -8.83 -21.05 -3.93
N GLU A 473 -10.09 -20.95 -4.36
CA GLU A 473 -10.42 -20.77 -5.78
C GLU A 473 -9.89 -19.45 -6.35
N SER A 474 -9.90 -18.38 -5.55
CA SER A 474 -9.29 -17.10 -5.90
C SER A 474 -7.77 -17.23 -6.08
N LEU A 475 -7.07 -17.98 -5.22
CA LEU A 475 -5.64 -18.27 -5.36
C LEU A 475 -5.33 -19.07 -6.62
N VAL A 476 -6.08 -20.13 -6.91
CA VAL A 476 -5.94 -20.95 -8.13
C VAL A 476 -6.08 -20.06 -9.37
N ARG A 477 -7.12 -19.22 -9.40
CA ARG A 477 -7.35 -18.28 -10.51
C ARG A 477 -6.19 -17.30 -10.68
N ARG A 478 -5.65 -16.77 -9.59
CA ARG A 478 -4.53 -15.83 -9.59
C ARG A 478 -3.26 -16.46 -10.16
N VAL A 479 -2.92 -17.66 -9.75
CA VAL A 479 -1.75 -18.41 -10.26
C VAL A 479 -1.93 -18.75 -11.74
N ARG A 480 -3.14 -19.18 -12.15
CA ARG A 480 -3.46 -19.47 -13.56
C ARG A 480 -3.38 -18.23 -14.46
N LEU A 481 -3.91 -17.09 -14.01
CA LEU A 481 -3.79 -15.81 -14.74
C LEU A 481 -2.34 -15.38 -14.92
N ALA A 482 -1.52 -15.49 -13.88
CA ALA A 482 -0.10 -15.16 -13.96
C ALA A 482 0.66 -16.08 -14.95
N ALA A 483 0.33 -17.38 -14.97
CA ALA A 483 0.90 -18.32 -15.93
C ALA A 483 0.52 -17.97 -17.38
N LEU A 484 -0.75 -17.61 -17.63
CA LEU A 484 -1.20 -17.15 -18.95
C LEU A 484 -0.49 -15.86 -19.38
N GLU A 485 -0.31 -14.91 -18.47
CA GLU A 485 0.42 -13.66 -18.76
C GLU A 485 1.90 -13.92 -19.12
N ARG A 486 2.55 -14.89 -18.44
CA ARG A 486 3.92 -15.33 -18.80
C ARG A 486 3.97 -15.96 -20.21
N LYS A 487 3.04 -16.88 -20.53
CA LYS A 487 2.95 -17.51 -21.86
C LYS A 487 2.68 -16.48 -22.97
N ILE A 488 1.75 -15.55 -22.74
CA ILE A 488 1.45 -14.44 -23.67
C ILE A 488 2.71 -13.60 -23.93
N LEU A 489 3.45 -13.27 -22.87
CA LEU A 489 4.67 -12.47 -22.99
C LEU A 489 5.78 -13.22 -23.77
N ALA A 490 5.95 -14.51 -23.52
CA ALA A 490 6.91 -15.35 -24.25
C ALA A 490 6.58 -15.42 -25.75
N LEU A 491 5.33 -15.74 -26.11
CA LEU A 491 4.87 -15.79 -27.50
C LEU A 491 5.00 -14.44 -28.23
N ARG A 492 4.73 -13.33 -27.53
CA ARG A 492 4.96 -11.99 -28.09
C ARG A 492 6.43 -11.72 -28.42
N ARG A 493 7.34 -12.18 -27.56
CA ARG A 493 8.80 -12.05 -27.80
C ARG A 493 9.24 -12.90 -29.01
N GLU A 494 8.67 -14.08 -29.17
CA GLU A 494 8.95 -14.93 -30.34
C GLU A 494 8.40 -14.32 -31.64
N LEU A 495 7.18 -13.81 -31.62
CA LEU A 495 6.54 -13.15 -32.77
C LEU A 495 7.24 -11.82 -33.14
N SER A 496 7.92 -11.15 -32.22
CA SER A 496 8.72 -9.96 -32.56
C SER A 496 9.98 -10.27 -33.38
N ARG A 497 10.36 -11.55 -33.47
CA ARG A 497 11.53 -12.02 -34.26
C ARG A 497 11.15 -12.59 -35.63
N GLY A 498 9.88 -12.75 -35.94
CA GLY A 498 9.36 -13.25 -37.22
C GLY A 498 7.85 -13.55 -37.14
N GLU A 499 7.14 -13.35 -38.24
CA GLU A 499 5.71 -13.66 -38.31
C GLU A 499 5.50 -15.17 -38.44
N ASP A 500 4.81 -15.77 -37.47
CA ASP A 500 4.38 -17.18 -37.46
C ASP A 500 2.85 -17.23 -37.25
N PRO A 501 2.08 -17.60 -38.28
CA PRO A 501 0.62 -17.66 -38.19
C PRO A 501 0.08 -18.64 -37.14
N THR A 502 0.83 -19.71 -36.82
CA THR A 502 0.45 -20.69 -35.80
C THR A 502 0.58 -20.08 -34.40
N LYS A 503 1.67 -19.40 -34.13
CA LYS A 503 1.89 -18.68 -32.87
C LYS A 503 0.92 -17.52 -32.68
N LEU A 504 0.51 -16.85 -33.75
CA LEU A 504 -0.51 -15.80 -33.69
C LEU A 504 -1.89 -16.35 -33.29
N ARG A 505 -2.26 -17.52 -33.80
CA ARG A 505 -3.51 -18.22 -33.42
C ARG A 505 -3.45 -18.65 -31.95
N GLU A 506 -2.33 -19.17 -31.49
CA GLU A 506 -2.11 -19.54 -30.09
C GLU A 506 -2.19 -18.32 -29.18
N LEU A 507 -1.57 -17.22 -29.53
CA LEU A 507 -1.63 -15.94 -28.78
C LEU A 507 -3.09 -15.46 -28.63
N ASN A 508 -3.87 -15.52 -29.71
CA ASN A 508 -5.28 -15.13 -29.67
C ASN A 508 -6.11 -16.06 -28.78
N LYS A 509 -5.80 -17.37 -28.74
CA LYS A 509 -6.44 -18.33 -27.83
C LYS A 509 -6.16 -18.00 -26.36
N LEU A 510 -4.90 -17.70 -26.03
CA LEU A 510 -4.50 -17.31 -24.67
C LEU A 510 -5.13 -15.98 -24.23
N TYR A 511 -5.30 -15.01 -25.13
CA TYR A 511 -6.04 -13.79 -24.82
C TYR A 511 -7.50 -14.05 -24.47
N ARG A 512 -8.18 -14.92 -25.22
CA ARG A 512 -9.58 -15.29 -24.92
C ARG A 512 -9.70 -16.00 -23.57
N GLU A 513 -8.79 -16.92 -23.27
CA GLU A 513 -8.75 -17.62 -21.99
C GLU A 513 -8.51 -16.66 -20.82
N ARG A 514 -7.56 -15.71 -20.97
CA ARG A 514 -7.29 -14.68 -19.97
C ARG A 514 -8.53 -13.81 -19.69
N GLU A 515 -9.23 -13.34 -20.73
CA GLU A 515 -10.44 -12.55 -20.58
C GLU A 515 -11.58 -13.34 -19.92
N ARG A 516 -11.71 -14.63 -20.24
CA ARG A 516 -12.68 -15.52 -19.58
C ARG A 516 -12.41 -15.63 -18.07
N LEU A 517 -11.16 -15.84 -17.68
CA LEU A 517 -10.77 -15.94 -16.26
C LEU A 517 -10.92 -14.58 -15.49
N ARG A 518 -10.81 -13.45 -16.17
CA ARG A 518 -11.03 -12.13 -15.57
C ARG A 518 -12.51 -11.78 -15.34
N ARG A 519 -13.43 -12.37 -16.13
CA ARG A 519 -14.88 -12.12 -16.00
C ARG A 519 -15.56 -12.93 -14.90
N ILE A 520 -14.93 -13.98 -14.41
CA ILE A 520 -15.48 -14.87 -13.38
C ILE A 520 -15.18 -14.36 -11.96
N GLY A 521 -14.47 -13.20 -11.82
CA GLY A 521 -14.08 -12.64 -10.53
C GLY A 521 -14.63 -11.28 -10.24
#